data_184b621e69a541eb1c8b5fb18a435052
#
_entry.id   184b621e69a541eb1c8b5fb18a435052
#
_cell.length_a   1.000
_cell.length_b   1.000
_cell.length_c   1.000
_cell.angle_alpha   90.00
_cell.angle_beta   90.00
_cell.angle_gamma   90.00
#
_symmetry.space_group_name_H-M   'P 1'
#
loop_
_entity.id
_entity.type
_entity.pdbx_description
1 polymer ?
#
loop_
_entity_poly.entity_id
_entity_poly.type
_entity_poly.pdbx_seq_one_letter_code
_entity_poly.pdbx_strand_id
1 'polypeptide(L)'
;MRAARMFVKKLARKKLVPHRVKAELFGSLGHTGKGHGSDVAVLVGFEGELPDQIDTDTIPSRLEEIRNSQTINLNKKHKIKFLESDLVFHRKKTLPGHANGMKFSAFDAEGNLIKENIYYSVGGGFVIGENTEQKPIAEMHLELPFDFQTGEQLLEMARSSGKCISSMMLENEKTWRSEQEVVNGLDDIWSTMSACINKGIRTEGVLKGG
;
A
#
# COMPACT_ATOMS: atom_id res chain seq x y z
N MET A 1 -1.39 -1.80 -3.88
CA MET A 1 -1.07 -0.58 -4.64
C MET A 1 0.42 -0.19 -4.55
N ARG A 2 0.95 0.23 -3.39
CA ARG A 2 2.36 0.68 -3.24
C ARG A 2 3.41 -0.29 -3.80
N ALA A 3 3.30 -1.58 -3.53
CA ALA A 3 4.23 -2.60 -4.06
C ALA A 3 4.24 -2.64 -5.60
N ALA A 4 3.08 -2.65 -6.24
CA ALA A 4 2.95 -2.64 -7.69
C ALA A 4 3.55 -1.36 -8.29
N ARG A 5 3.29 -0.21 -7.68
CA ARG A 5 3.93 1.05 -8.07
C ARG A 5 5.45 1.03 -7.90
N MET A 6 5.96 0.45 -6.81
CA MET A 6 7.42 0.28 -6.61
C MET A 6 8.04 -0.54 -7.74
N PHE A 7 7.37 -1.61 -8.15
CA PHE A 7 7.83 -2.46 -9.24
C PHE A 7 7.91 -1.69 -10.56
N VAL A 8 6.84 -1.00 -10.97
CA VAL A 8 6.85 -0.24 -12.24
C VAL A 8 7.82 0.94 -12.23
N LYS A 9 8.00 1.61 -11.09
CA LYS A 9 9.04 2.63 -10.92
C LYS A 9 10.45 2.04 -11.06
N LYS A 10 10.66 0.80 -10.60
CA LYS A 10 11.94 0.10 -10.74
C LYS A 10 12.21 -0.30 -12.18
N LEU A 11 11.19 -0.75 -12.94
CA LEU A 11 11.29 -0.96 -14.38
C LEU A 11 11.68 0.34 -15.10
N ALA A 12 10.98 1.42 -14.82
CA ALA A 12 11.23 2.72 -15.44
C ALA A 12 12.67 3.23 -15.17
N ARG A 13 13.16 3.11 -13.91
CA ARG A 13 14.54 3.48 -13.58
C ARG A 13 15.59 2.65 -14.33
N LYS A 14 15.27 1.40 -14.60
CA LYS A 14 16.15 0.51 -15.39
C LYS A 14 15.93 0.62 -16.90
N LYS A 15 15.06 1.53 -17.36
CA LYS A 15 14.67 1.71 -18.77
C LYS A 15 14.14 0.41 -19.40
N LEU A 16 13.50 -0.46 -18.60
CA LEU A 16 12.88 -1.70 -19.07
C LEU A 16 11.42 -1.42 -19.44
N VAL A 17 11.05 -1.72 -20.68
CA VAL A 17 9.67 -1.65 -21.15
C VAL A 17 9.21 -3.08 -21.44
N PRO A 18 8.38 -3.67 -20.54
CA PRO A 18 7.90 -5.03 -20.75
C PRO A 18 6.78 -5.06 -21.79
N HIS A 19 6.62 -6.22 -22.43
CA HIS A 19 5.47 -6.52 -23.27
C HIS A 19 4.28 -7.00 -22.44
N ARG A 20 4.55 -7.69 -21.31
CA ARG A 20 3.54 -8.22 -20.37
C ARG A 20 4.04 -8.14 -18.93
N VAL A 21 3.11 -7.96 -18.00
CA VAL A 21 3.37 -8.09 -16.56
C VAL A 21 2.44 -9.11 -15.94
N LYS A 22 2.91 -9.79 -14.88
CA LYS A 22 2.15 -10.73 -14.07
C LYS A 22 2.23 -10.35 -12.61
N ALA A 23 1.14 -10.48 -11.90
CA ALA A 23 1.06 -10.33 -10.45
C ALA A 23 0.59 -11.63 -9.80
N GLU A 24 1.30 -12.06 -8.77
CA GLU A 24 0.96 -13.25 -8.00
C GLU A 24 0.87 -12.87 -6.52
N LEU A 25 -0.27 -13.18 -5.90
CA LEU A 25 -0.57 -12.89 -4.51
C LEU A 25 -0.57 -14.18 -3.70
N PHE A 26 0.09 -14.17 -2.54
CA PHE A 26 0.35 -15.36 -1.73
C PHE A 26 -0.16 -15.18 -0.29
N GLY A 27 -0.35 -16.32 0.39
CA GLY A 27 -0.74 -16.36 1.78
C GLY A 27 -2.07 -15.66 2.03
N SER A 28 -2.14 -14.75 3.01
CA SER A 28 -3.38 -14.04 3.33
C SER A 28 -3.90 -13.22 2.15
N LEU A 29 -3.03 -12.53 1.40
CA LEU A 29 -3.43 -11.80 0.19
C LEU A 29 -3.95 -12.72 -0.91
N GLY A 30 -3.39 -13.93 -1.04
CA GLY A 30 -3.87 -14.94 -1.98
C GLY A 30 -5.23 -15.51 -1.58
N HIS A 31 -5.52 -15.61 -0.28
CA HIS A 31 -6.74 -16.21 0.25
C HIS A 31 -7.92 -15.23 0.26
N THR A 32 -7.73 -14.05 0.82
CA THR A 32 -8.79 -13.05 1.04
C THR A 32 -8.73 -11.85 0.10
N GLY A 33 -7.64 -11.69 -0.64
CA GLY A 33 -7.33 -10.46 -1.37
C GLY A 33 -8.37 -10.04 -2.40
N LYS A 34 -9.03 -10.99 -3.07
CA LYS A 34 -10.06 -10.67 -4.06
C LYS A 34 -11.28 -10.01 -3.43
N GLY A 35 -11.71 -10.48 -2.25
CA GLY A 35 -12.81 -9.88 -1.49
C GLY A 35 -12.47 -8.50 -0.91
N HIS A 36 -11.18 -8.22 -0.69
CA HIS A 36 -10.68 -6.94 -0.15
C HIS A 36 -10.14 -5.97 -1.22
N GLY A 37 -10.40 -6.23 -2.51
CA GLY A 37 -9.98 -5.36 -3.60
C GLY A 37 -8.46 -5.32 -3.85
N SER A 38 -7.73 -6.39 -3.48
CA SER A 38 -6.29 -6.45 -3.75
C SER A 38 -5.97 -6.53 -5.24
N ASP A 39 -6.86 -7.11 -6.05
CA ASP A 39 -6.82 -7.08 -7.51
C ASP A 39 -6.84 -5.63 -8.02
N VAL A 40 -7.84 -4.89 -7.59
CA VAL A 40 -8.00 -3.46 -7.92
C VAL A 40 -6.74 -2.69 -7.53
N ALA A 41 -6.29 -2.85 -6.30
CA ALA A 41 -5.13 -2.14 -5.78
C ALA A 41 -3.84 -2.45 -6.55
N VAL A 42 -3.65 -3.68 -7.04
CA VAL A 42 -2.51 -4.06 -7.87
C VAL A 42 -2.60 -3.40 -9.24
N LEU A 43 -3.75 -3.45 -9.90
CA LEU A 43 -3.93 -2.89 -11.24
C LEU A 43 -3.67 -1.38 -11.25
N VAL A 44 -4.33 -0.60 -10.41
CA VAL A 44 -4.10 0.85 -10.34
C VAL A 44 -2.68 1.18 -9.86
N GLY A 45 -2.07 0.31 -9.05
CA GLY A 45 -0.67 0.44 -8.66
C GLY A 45 0.30 0.22 -9.82
N PHE A 46 0.02 -0.69 -10.78
CA PHE A 46 0.78 -0.83 -12.02
C PHE A 46 0.63 0.40 -12.91
N GLU A 47 -0.52 1.06 -12.90
CA GLU A 47 -0.70 2.34 -13.57
C GLU A 47 0.04 3.50 -12.89
N GLY A 48 0.65 3.27 -11.71
CA GLY A 48 1.49 4.24 -11.03
C GLY A 48 0.79 5.03 -9.92
N GLU A 49 -0.43 4.64 -9.54
CA GLU A 49 -1.20 5.33 -8.51
C GLU A 49 -0.67 5.10 -7.09
N LEU A 50 -0.99 6.04 -6.21
CA LEU A 50 -0.78 5.96 -4.77
C LEU A 50 -2.13 5.92 -4.04
N PRO A 51 -2.22 5.21 -2.90
CA PRO A 51 -3.47 5.09 -2.16
C PRO A 51 -3.99 6.40 -1.57
N ASP A 52 -3.10 7.34 -1.31
CA ASP A 52 -3.36 8.66 -0.75
C ASP A 52 -3.61 9.76 -1.81
N GLN A 53 -3.48 9.43 -3.10
CA GLN A 53 -3.59 10.40 -4.20
C GLN A 53 -4.59 9.98 -5.29
N ILE A 54 -5.01 8.72 -5.29
CA ILE A 54 -5.90 8.20 -6.33
C ILE A 54 -7.31 8.77 -6.19
N ASP A 55 -7.86 9.24 -7.31
CA ASP A 55 -9.30 9.50 -7.39
C ASP A 55 -10.06 8.17 -7.46
N THR A 56 -10.72 7.83 -6.36
CA THR A 56 -11.45 6.57 -6.23
C THR A 56 -12.65 6.45 -7.17
N ASP A 57 -13.20 7.56 -7.66
CA ASP A 57 -14.36 7.57 -8.56
C ASP A 57 -13.98 7.11 -9.97
N THR A 58 -12.71 7.25 -10.34
CA THR A 58 -12.19 6.77 -11.63
C THR A 58 -11.89 5.28 -11.68
N ILE A 59 -11.80 4.60 -10.53
CA ILE A 59 -11.36 3.21 -10.46
C ILE A 59 -12.29 2.27 -11.26
N PRO A 60 -13.63 2.31 -11.11
CA PRO A 60 -14.51 1.37 -11.81
C PRO A 60 -14.35 1.41 -13.33
N SER A 61 -14.37 2.59 -13.92
CA SER A 61 -14.23 2.77 -15.39
C SER A 61 -12.85 2.32 -15.90
N ARG A 62 -11.78 2.60 -15.14
CA ARG A 62 -10.42 2.15 -15.49
C ARG A 62 -10.29 0.63 -15.47
N LEU A 63 -10.87 -0.04 -14.49
CA LEU A 63 -10.87 -1.50 -14.41
C LEU A 63 -11.65 -2.12 -15.57
N GLU A 64 -12.78 -1.51 -15.94
CA GLU A 64 -13.56 -1.95 -17.09
C GLU A 64 -12.77 -1.78 -18.39
N GLU A 65 -12.09 -0.65 -18.57
CA GLU A 65 -11.21 -0.42 -19.72
C GLU A 65 -10.08 -1.47 -19.79
N ILE A 66 -9.39 -1.75 -18.67
CA ILE A 66 -8.32 -2.76 -18.63
C ILE A 66 -8.84 -4.14 -19.05
N ARG A 67 -9.99 -4.55 -18.51
CA ARG A 67 -10.59 -5.86 -18.82
C ARG A 67 -11.07 -5.96 -20.28
N ASN A 68 -11.72 -4.93 -20.79
CA ASN A 68 -12.26 -4.92 -22.14
C ASN A 68 -11.15 -4.83 -23.18
N SER A 69 -10.16 -3.98 -22.97
CA SER A 69 -9.04 -3.81 -23.90
C SER A 69 -7.94 -4.86 -23.77
N GLN A 70 -7.96 -5.65 -22.69
CA GLN A 70 -6.89 -6.58 -22.32
C GLN A 70 -5.50 -5.92 -22.30
N THR A 71 -5.46 -4.65 -21.89
CA THR A 71 -4.24 -3.87 -21.80
C THR A 71 -4.21 -3.05 -20.51
N ILE A 72 -3.03 -2.71 -20.04
CA ILE A 72 -2.82 -1.82 -18.89
C ILE A 72 -1.82 -0.73 -19.25
N ASN A 73 -2.06 0.49 -18.77
CA ASN A 73 -1.19 1.63 -19.01
C ASN A 73 -0.10 1.71 -17.92
N LEU A 74 0.98 0.96 -18.10
CA LEU A 74 2.05 0.81 -17.10
C LEU A 74 2.70 2.16 -16.78
N ASN A 75 2.63 2.56 -15.50
CA ASN A 75 3.14 3.84 -14.99
C ASN A 75 2.66 5.07 -15.78
N LYS A 76 1.45 5.01 -16.36
CA LYS A 76 0.83 6.05 -17.23
C LYS A 76 1.66 6.39 -18.49
N LYS A 77 2.54 5.47 -18.92
CA LYS A 77 3.49 5.73 -20.02
C LYS A 77 3.46 4.71 -21.15
N HIS A 78 3.23 3.45 -20.81
CA HIS A 78 3.34 2.35 -21.75
C HIS A 78 2.12 1.46 -21.68
N LYS A 79 1.31 1.45 -22.75
CA LYS A 79 0.19 0.52 -22.88
C LYS A 79 0.74 -0.83 -23.28
N ILE A 80 0.55 -1.84 -22.40
CA ILE A 80 1.06 -3.20 -22.56
C ILE A 80 -0.06 -4.21 -22.44
N LYS A 81 0.15 -5.43 -22.91
CA LYS A 81 -0.80 -6.53 -22.77
C LYS A 81 -0.98 -6.92 -21.32
N PHE A 82 -2.23 -7.11 -20.91
CA PHE A 82 -2.60 -7.61 -19.59
C PHE A 82 -3.88 -8.44 -19.69
N LEU A 83 -3.83 -9.66 -19.21
CA LEU A 83 -4.98 -10.57 -19.17
C LEU A 83 -5.38 -10.79 -17.71
N GLU A 84 -6.64 -11.10 -17.45
CA GLU A 84 -7.10 -11.46 -16.09
C GLU A 84 -6.31 -12.64 -15.51
N SER A 85 -5.84 -13.56 -16.36
CA SER A 85 -4.97 -14.68 -15.97
C SER A 85 -3.56 -14.26 -15.52
N ASP A 86 -3.16 -13.01 -15.77
CA ASP A 86 -1.91 -12.45 -15.29
C ASP A 86 -1.98 -12.00 -13.82
N LEU A 87 -3.17 -12.02 -13.25
CA LEU A 87 -3.40 -11.77 -11.83
C LEU A 87 -3.78 -13.07 -11.11
N VAL A 88 -2.84 -13.65 -10.39
CA VAL A 88 -2.96 -14.98 -9.79
C VAL A 88 -3.05 -14.90 -8.28
N PHE A 89 -4.06 -15.54 -7.71
CA PHE A 89 -4.26 -15.67 -6.27
C PHE A 89 -3.90 -17.09 -5.80
N HIS A 90 -2.76 -17.24 -5.12
CA HIS A 90 -2.31 -18.51 -4.56
C HIS A 90 -2.89 -18.73 -3.16
N ARG A 91 -4.06 -19.31 -3.09
CA ARG A 91 -4.80 -19.52 -1.82
C ARG A 91 -4.10 -20.45 -0.83
N LYS A 92 -3.26 -21.38 -1.33
CA LYS A 92 -2.61 -22.43 -0.52
C LYS A 92 -1.09 -22.34 -0.49
N LYS A 93 -0.50 -21.26 -1.03
CA LYS A 93 0.94 -21.06 -1.08
C LYS A 93 1.33 -19.80 -0.33
N THR A 94 2.42 -19.86 0.38
CA THR A 94 3.04 -18.72 1.08
C THR A 94 4.44 -18.46 0.54
N LEU A 95 4.94 -17.25 0.78
CA LEU A 95 6.34 -16.92 0.54
C LEU A 95 7.08 -16.87 1.90
N PRO A 96 8.40 -17.17 1.93
CA PRO A 96 9.13 -17.35 3.19
C PRO A 96 9.16 -16.11 4.10
N GLY A 97 9.15 -14.90 3.52
CA GLY A 97 9.43 -13.68 4.29
C GLY A 97 8.26 -13.16 5.12
N HIS A 98 7.01 -13.35 4.67
CA HIS A 98 5.81 -12.86 5.38
C HIS A 98 4.54 -13.47 4.79
N ALA A 99 3.47 -13.57 5.62
CA ALA A 99 2.17 -14.10 5.19
C ALA A 99 1.49 -13.29 4.08
N ASN A 100 1.80 -12.00 3.94
CA ASN A 100 1.24 -11.11 2.90
C ASN A 100 2.25 -10.90 1.77
N GLY A 101 2.52 -11.95 0.99
CA GLY A 101 3.48 -11.93 -0.09
C GLY A 101 2.89 -11.56 -1.45
N MET A 102 3.66 -10.84 -2.24
CA MET A 102 3.35 -10.46 -3.62
C MET A 102 4.59 -10.68 -4.50
N LYS A 103 4.40 -11.28 -5.67
CA LYS A 103 5.45 -11.42 -6.67
C LYS A 103 5.01 -10.76 -7.96
N PHE A 104 5.84 -9.89 -8.51
CA PHE A 104 5.59 -9.22 -9.77
C PHE A 104 6.68 -9.58 -10.77
N SER A 105 6.26 -9.99 -11.97
CA SER A 105 7.13 -10.43 -13.05
C SER A 105 6.84 -9.63 -14.30
N ALA A 106 7.87 -9.27 -15.03
CA ALA A 106 7.81 -8.55 -16.31
C ALA A 106 8.47 -9.40 -17.41
N PHE A 107 7.85 -9.44 -18.57
CA PHE A 107 8.27 -10.29 -19.70
C PHE A 107 8.43 -9.45 -20.97
N ASP A 108 9.38 -9.85 -21.84
CA ASP A 108 9.53 -9.30 -23.19
C ASP A 108 8.47 -9.84 -24.17
N ALA A 109 8.62 -9.51 -25.46
CA ALA A 109 7.69 -9.94 -26.52
C ALA A 109 7.79 -11.46 -26.80
N GLU A 110 8.94 -12.04 -26.58
CA GLU A 110 9.25 -13.47 -26.73
C GLU A 110 8.78 -14.30 -25.54
N GLY A 111 8.35 -13.64 -24.45
CA GLY A 111 7.90 -14.27 -23.21
C GLY A 111 9.00 -14.58 -22.21
N ASN A 112 10.22 -14.10 -22.44
CA ASN A 112 11.32 -14.27 -21.50
C ASN A 112 11.12 -13.33 -20.29
N LEU A 113 11.50 -13.82 -19.11
CA LEU A 113 11.47 -13.04 -17.88
C LEU A 113 12.59 -11.99 -17.88
N ILE A 114 12.22 -10.71 -17.92
CA ILE A 114 13.19 -9.59 -17.89
C ILE A 114 13.36 -9.00 -16.50
N LYS A 115 12.37 -9.16 -15.63
CA LYS A 115 12.43 -8.70 -14.24
C LYS A 115 11.42 -9.41 -13.35
N GLU A 116 11.86 -9.77 -12.16
CA GLU A 116 11.01 -10.27 -11.09
C GLU A 116 11.36 -9.59 -9.77
N ASN A 117 10.37 -9.32 -8.94
CA ASN A 117 10.56 -8.84 -7.58
C ASN A 117 9.47 -9.38 -6.66
N ILE A 118 9.88 -9.72 -5.44
CA ILE A 118 9.00 -10.09 -4.35
C ILE A 118 8.88 -8.90 -3.39
N TYR A 119 7.65 -8.71 -2.88
CA TYR A 119 7.30 -7.70 -1.90
C TYR A 119 6.42 -8.30 -0.82
N TYR A 120 6.48 -7.73 0.36
CA TYR A 120 5.67 -8.11 1.51
C TYR A 120 4.96 -6.89 2.08
N SER A 121 3.66 -7.03 2.36
CA SER A 121 2.89 -6.02 3.11
C SER A 121 2.95 -6.37 4.59
N VAL A 122 3.65 -5.56 5.37
CA VAL A 122 3.96 -5.85 6.78
C VAL A 122 3.06 -5.11 7.78
N GLY A 123 1.95 -4.56 7.31
CA GLY A 123 1.02 -3.77 8.12
C GLY A 123 1.28 -2.26 7.99
N GLY A 124 0.35 -1.45 8.51
CA GLY A 124 0.45 0.01 8.50
C GLY A 124 0.65 0.67 7.12
N GLY A 125 0.36 -0.04 6.03
CA GLY A 125 0.64 0.43 4.66
C GLY A 125 2.11 0.31 4.24
N PHE A 126 2.98 -0.27 5.09
CA PHE A 126 4.38 -0.50 4.76
C PHE A 126 4.57 -1.69 3.83
N VAL A 127 5.49 -1.52 2.90
CA VAL A 127 5.87 -2.53 1.92
C VAL A 127 7.39 -2.68 1.93
N ILE A 128 7.85 -3.90 2.11
CA ILE A 128 9.28 -4.26 2.04
C ILE A 128 9.53 -5.16 0.83
N GLY A 129 10.72 -5.05 0.22
CA GLY A 129 11.18 -5.97 -0.82
C GLY A 129 11.91 -7.16 -0.19
N GLU A 130 11.97 -8.29 -0.89
CA GLU A 130 12.66 -9.51 -0.44
C GLU A 130 14.11 -9.29 0.02
N ASN A 131 14.83 -8.40 -0.67
CA ASN A 131 16.24 -8.09 -0.36
C ASN A 131 16.40 -6.74 0.37
N THR A 132 15.33 -6.22 0.92
CA THR A 132 15.42 -5.03 1.76
C THR A 132 15.72 -5.53 3.17
N GLU A 133 16.94 -5.30 3.65
CA GLU A 133 17.20 -5.40 5.09
C GLU A 133 16.11 -4.56 5.77
N GLN A 134 15.31 -5.22 6.59
CA GLN A 134 14.42 -4.50 7.49
C GLN A 134 15.36 -3.75 8.45
N LYS A 135 15.70 -2.52 8.11
CA LYS A 135 16.13 -1.61 9.17
C LYS A 135 14.87 -1.39 10.00
N PRO A 136 14.83 -1.91 11.22
CA PRO A 136 13.71 -1.61 12.09
C PRO A 136 13.57 -0.09 12.14
N ILE A 137 12.35 0.42 12.08
CA ILE A 137 12.07 1.84 12.35
C ILE A 137 12.67 2.24 13.71
N ALA A 138 12.89 1.25 14.58
CA ALA A 138 13.58 1.36 15.87
C ALA A 138 15.07 1.74 15.80
N GLU A 139 15.75 1.72 14.65
CA GLU A 139 17.17 2.13 14.58
C GLU A 139 17.40 3.65 14.41
N MET A 140 16.35 4.43 14.26
CA MET A 140 16.43 5.84 14.61
C MET A 140 16.12 5.95 16.11
N HIS A 141 17.12 5.76 16.96
CA HIS A 141 17.06 6.11 18.39
C HIS A 141 16.86 7.63 18.53
N LEU A 142 15.68 8.09 18.19
CA LEU A 142 15.22 9.40 18.59
C LEU A 142 14.72 9.26 20.02
N GLU A 143 15.36 9.95 20.95
CA GLU A 143 14.85 10.01 22.32
C GLU A 143 13.50 10.74 22.29
N LEU A 144 12.45 10.01 22.61
CA LEU A 144 11.11 10.56 22.71
C LEU A 144 10.95 11.26 24.05
N PRO A 145 10.32 12.44 24.12
CA PRO A 145 10.01 13.10 25.39
C PRO A 145 9.21 12.21 26.35
N PHE A 146 8.32 11.36 25.81
CA PHE A 146 7.50 10.43 26.55
C PHE A 146 7.60 9.03 25.91
N ASP A 147 8.71 8.33 26.21
CA ASP A 147 8.91 6.96 25.76
C ASP A 147 8.32 5.99 26.79
N PHE A 148 7.30 5.20 26.39
CA PHE A 148 6.62 4.21 27.22
C PHE A 148 6.44 2.91 26.45
N GLN A 149 6.50 1.80 27.18
CA GLN A 149 6.31 0.44 26.66
C GLN A 149 5.01 -0.19 27.18
N THR A 150 4.44 0.35 28.27
CA THR A 150 3.24 -0.17 28.91
C THR A 150 2.24 0.94 29.21
N GLY A 151 0.96 0.56 29.36
CA GLY A 151 -0.08 1.52 29.79
C GLY A 151 0.17 2.09 31.18
N GLU A 152 0.80 1.34 32.09
CA GLU A 152 1.17 1.79 33.41
C GLU A 152 2.20 2.91 33.37
N GLN A 153 3.26 2.74 32.56
CA GLN A 153 4.28 3.77 32.31
C GLN A 153 3.65 5.04 31.74
N LEU A 154 2.75 4.90 30.76
CA LEU A 154 2.05 6.03 30.17
C LEU A 154 1.23 6.82 31.21
N LEU A 155 0.50 6.12 32.09
CA LEU A 155 -0.28 6.75 33.14
C LEU A 155 0.60 7.44 34.18
N GLU A 156 1.73 6.84 34.54
CA GLU A 156 2.68 7.44 35.47
C GLU A 156 3.30 8.72 34.89
N MET A 157 3.69 8.68 33.61
CA MET A 157 4.19 9.86 32.91
C MET A 157 3.13 10.97 32.84
N ALA A 158 1.86 10.60 32.60
CA ALA A 158 0.78 11.57 32.60
C ALA A 158 0.58 12.23 33.97
N ARG A 159 0.63 11.44 35.05
CA ARG A 159 0.52 11.95 36.44
C ARG A 159 1.70 12.85 36.81
N SER A 160 2.91 12.40 36.54
CA SER A 160 4.14 13.13 36.91
C SER A 160 4.34 14.42 36.12
N SER A 161 3.96 14.44 34.85
CA SER A 161 4.07 15.63 33.97
C SER A 161 2.88 16.59 34.08
N GLY A 162 1.74 16.14 34.65
CA GLY A 162 0.50 16.91 34.66
C GLY A 162 -0.13 17.09 33.27
N LYS A 163 0.34 16.36 32.25
CA LYS A 163 -0.16 16.44 30.87
C LYS A 163 -1.19 15.34 30.59
N CYS A 164 -2.15 15.65 29.73
CA CYS A 164 -3.01 14.61 29.16
C CYS A 164 -2.26 13.79 28.10
N ILE A 165 -2.74 12.58 27.82
CA ILE A 165 -2.13 11.66 26.86
C ILE A 165 -2.00 12.30 25.47
N SER A 166 -3.01 13.04 25.01
CA SER A 166 -2.95 13.71 23.72
C SER A 166 -1.81 14.75 23.62
N SER A 167 -1.59 15.50 24.69
CA SER A 167 -0.46 16.47 24.74
C SER A 167 0.89 15.76 24.75
N MET A 168 1.01 14.64 25.46
CA MET A 168 2.23 13.84 25.47
C MET A 168 2.52 13.27 24.06
N MET A 169 1.48 12.78 23.36
CA MET A 169 1.63 12.28 21.99
C MET A 169 2.00 13.39 21.02
N LEU A 170 1.46 14.58 21.16
CA LEU A 170 1.85 15.74 20.36
C LEU A 170 3.34 16.08 20.57
N GLU A 171 3.83 16.07 21.81
CA GLU A 171 5.25 16.30 22.09
C GLU A 171 6.13 15.22 21.45
N ASN A 172 5.70 13.95 21.49
CA ASN A 172 6.42 12.88 20.81
C ASN A 172 6.45 13.09 19.28
N GLU A 173 5.32 13.42 18.67
CA GLU A 173 5.24 13.68 17.22
C GLU A 173 6.11 14.87 16.78
N LYS A 174 6.33 15.85 17.64
CA LYS A 174 7.21 17.00 17.38
C LYS A 174 8.70 16.62 17.28
N THR A 175 9.06 15.41 17.66
CA THR A 175 10.43 14.90 17.45
C THR A 175 10.74 14.69 15.97
N TRP A 176 9.73 14.39 15.14
CA TRP A 176 9.92 14.11 13.70
C TRP A 176 9.50 15.26 12.78
N ARG A 177 8.66 16.16 13.27
CA ARG A 177 8.05 17.23 12.46
C ARG A 177 7.64 18.42 13.33
N SER A 178 7.40 19.56 12.73
CA SER A 178 6.89 20.71 13.45
C SER A 178 5.45 20.50 13.93
N GLU A 179 5.02 21.22 14.96
CA GLU A 179 3.65 21.17 15.46
C GLU A 179 2.62 21.50 14.36
N GLN A 180 2.93 22.47 13.49
CA GLN A 180 2.07 22.83 12.38
C GLN A 180 1.92 21.70 11.37
N GLU A 181 2.98 20.94 11.08
CA GLU A 181 2.92 19.77 10.22
C GLU A 181 2.09 18.63 10.84
N VAL A 182 2.15 18.46 12.17
CA VAL A 182 1.28 17.49 12.88
C VAL A 182 -0.17 17.90 12.75
N VAL A 183 -0.52 19.16 13.05
CA VAL A 183 -1.88 19.67 12.96
C VAL A 183 -2.42 19.55 11.54
N ASN A 184 -1.67 20.01 10.54
CA ASN A 184 -2.07 19.91 9.15
C ASN A 184 -2.32 18.45 8.73
N GLY A 185 -1.44 17.52 9.16
CA GLY A 185 -1.61 16.10 8.88
C GLY A 185 -2.86 15.49 9.50
N LEU A 186 -3.23 15.92 10.72
CA LEU A 186 -4.47 15.50 11.36
C LEU A 186 -5.70 16.08 10.65
N ASP A 187 -5.66 17.34 10.21
CA ASP A 187 -6.73 17.97 9.44
C ASP A 187 -6.94 17.28 8.08
N ASP A 188 -5.88 16.89 7.41
CA ASP A 188 -5.94 16.11 6.15
C ASP A 188 -6.59 14.74 6.37
N ILE A 189 -6.23 14.04 7.45
CA ILE A 189 -6.85 12.77 7.84
C ILE A 189 -8.33 12.97 8.11
N TRP A 190 -8.69 13.98 8.91
CA TRP A 190 -10.08 14.27 9.23
C TRP A 190 -10.91 14.62 7.99
N SER A 191 -10.36 15.43 7.10
CA SER A 191 -11.01 15.80 5.83
C SER A 191 -11.31 14.57 4.98
N THR A 192 -10.33 13.66 4.87
CA THR A 192 -10.48 12.40 4.14
C THR A 192 -11.53 11.48 4.79
N MET A 193 -11.50 11.35 6.11
CA MET A 193 -12.49 10.56 6.86
C MET A 193 -13.91 11.12 6.69
N SER A 194 -14.07 12.43 6.81
CA SER A 194 -15.36 13.12 6.64
C SER A 194 -15.90 12.92 5.22
N ALA A 195 -15.05 13.05 4.19
CA ALA A 195 -15.43 12.79 2.81
C ALA A 195 -15.86 11.33 2.61
N CYS A 196 -15.12 10.37 3.19
CA CYS A 196 -15.43 8.94 3.14
C CYS A 196 -16.79 8.63 3.78
N ILE A 197 -17.07 9.18 4.98
CA ILE A 197 -18.34 9.03 5.68
C ILE A 197 -19.48 9.59 4.83
N ASN A 198 -19.35 10.83 4.37
CA ASN A 198 -20.37 11.50 3.56
C ASN A 198 -20.68 10.76 2.25
N LYS A 199 -19.65 10.17 1.63
CA LYS A 199 -19.82 9.33 0.44
C LYS A 199 -20.52 8.02 0.81
N GLY A 200 -20.08 7.36 1.88
CA GLY A 200 -20.60 6.06 2.29
C GLY A 200 -22.09 6.08 2.62
N ILE A 201 -22.56 7.09 3.34
CA ILE A 201 -24.00 7.22 3.70
C ILE A 201 -24.92 7.56 2.52
N ARG A 202 -24.35 7.97 1.37
CA ARG A 202 -25.12 8.32 0.17
C ARG A 202 -24.96 7.29 -0.95
N THR A 203 -24.03 6.37 -0.82
CA THR A 203 -23.76 5.35 -1.86
C THR A 203 -24.66 4.15 -1.64
N GLU A 204 -25.49 3.87 -2.62
CA GLU A 204 -26.31 2.65 -2.66
C GLU A 204 -25.50 1.51 -3.29
N GLY A 205 -25.80 0.28 -2.88
CA GLY A 205 -25.20 -0.92 -3.45
C GLY A 205 -25.03 -2.04 -2.44
N VAL A 206 -24.57 -3.18 -2.95
CA VAL A 206 -24.23 -4.36 -2.14
C VAL A 206 -22.72 -4.44 -1.99
N LEU A 207 -22.24 -4.48 -0.76
CA LEU A 207 -20.82 -4.69 -0.50
C LEU A 207 -20.43 -6.08 -1.04
N LYS A 208 -19.33 -6.09 -1.80
CA LYS A 208 -18.73 -7.36 -2.23
C LYS A 208 -18.04 -7.99 -1.02
N GLY A 209 -18.83 -8.68 -0.22
CA GLY A 209 -18.35 -9.43 0.93
C GLY A 209 -18.06 -10.87 0.57
N GLY A 210 -17.12 -11.47 1.27
CA GLY A 210 -16.63 -12.81 1.05
C GLY A 210 -17.58 -13.94 1.39
#